data_f6915eb57ab8fa60704f1997870e7c56
#
_entry.id   f6915eb57ab8fa60704f1997870e7c56
#
_cell.length_a   1.000
_cell.length_b   1.000
_cell.length_c   1.000
_cell.angle_alpha   90.00
_cell.angle_beta   90.00
_cell.angle_gamma   90.00
#
_symmetry.space_group_name_H-M   'P 1'
#
loop_
_entity.id
_entity.type
_entity.pdbx_description
1 polymer ?
#
loop_
_entity_poly.entity_id
_entity_poly.type
_entity_poly.pdbx_seq_one_letter_code
_entity_poly.pdbx_strand_id
1 'polypeptide(L)'
;MGVLFDEIAEHGTPTTVHLDRPFDLGDDRRKFGVADLAELVQELAGWLAAAGAGHRDRVAIVKENHWDYDLLSCAAVRIGAVPAKLSDRLPSNTVEALLKRLDPKVLVTTAAVLEHARAAGIDLASFAGTTLVLDGAVPGTLSLDDVRGHTAPGPRRRHDDEPLAVMHTSGTTGTPKLVVHSRNTIIGQLARFETVRYPVIGMRGDDTLVNASAYAHGRTFCWTASAFCLAPREIVVISQQDADRADPVLRAHPPTVMEAPPATYVRFAQLTERLDNPFRRTRLFVSTYDAMHPPTIRSYLTASHRKRPLWMQGWGQSETGPLTFRFHTRSSVDPKHSGRTSRNVGYAVPVKTRLRVVDPDSFEPVPRGRPGLVLAKTAARCLDYVGETDRWQAKHWGGWWITGDLGVRNRDGSVDLLDREVDMVPGLSCLRVEDILEERLPQVLECVVLGQPGKAPLPVVVTVDGELDNASWLRATHDILPLQAPIALTWDQIPRTGTGKVRRLALLQEITATDETHGTGRWT
;
A
#
# COMPACT_ATOMS: atom_id res chain seq x y z
N MET A 1 14.86 13.07 6.74
CA MET A 1 13.96 12.23 7.57
C MET A 1 14.38 12.23 9.04
N GLY A 2 15.61 11.90 9.39
CA GLY A 2 16.05 11.82 10.80
C GLY A 2 15.96 13.13 11.60
N VAL A 3 15.89 14.27 10.96
CA VAL A 3 15.68 15.60 11.56
C VAL A 3 14.45 16.32 11.02
N LEU A 4 13.57 15.59 10.33
CA LEU A 4 12.38 16.18 9.70
C LEU A 4 11.52 16.93 10.72
N PHE A 5 11.21 16.29 11.83
CA PHE A 5 10.33 16.86 12.85
C PHE A 5 11.00 17.97 13.65
N ASP A 6 12.32 17.89 13.86
CA ASP A 6 13.07 18.99 14.48
C ASP A 6 12.98 20.26 13.61
N GLU A 7 13.29 20.13 12.31
CA GLU A 7 13.28 21.27 11.36
C GLU A 7 11.89 21.92 11.26
N ILE A 8 10.82 21.11 11.15
CA ILE A 8 9.47 21.66 11.05
C ILE A 8 8.93 22.21 12.38
N ALA A 9 9.39 21.69 13.53
CA ALA A 9 9.08 22.24 14.86
C ALA A 9 9.75 23.61 15.05
N GLU A 10 11.01 23.73 14.67
CA GLU A 10 11.77 25.01 14.70
C GLU A 10 11.09 26.09 13.83
N HIS A 11 10.45 25.70 12.72
CA HIS A 11 9.69 26.63 11.88
C HIS A 11 8.29 26.95 12.41
N GLY A 12 7.91 26.42 13.58
CA GLY A 12 6.61 26.69 14.21
C GLY A 12 5.41 26.16 13.39
N THR A 13 5.57 25.03 12.72
CA THR A 13 4.52 24.44 11.88
C THR A 13 3.28 24.10 12.70
N PRO A 14 2.07 24.61 12.35
CA PRO A 14 0.86 24.48 13.16
C PRO A 14 0.11 23.15 12.99
N THR A 15 0.67 22.19 12.27
CA THR A 15 0.03 20.90 11.97
C THR A 15 -0.25 20.12 13.25
N THR A 16 -1.50 19.67 13.40
CA THR A 16 -1.91 18.74 14.46
C THR A 16 -2.18 17.37 13.87
N VAL A 17 -1.69 16.32 14.53
CA VAL A 17 -1.93 14.93 14.15
C VAL A 17 -2.96 14.31 15.09
N HIS A 18 -3.98 13.64 14.53
CA HIS A 18 -5.00 12.89 15.25
C HIS A 18 -4.91 11.41 14.87
N LEU A 19 -4.98 10.53 15.84
CA LEU A 19 -4.87 9.09 15.67
C LEU A 19 -6.21 8.42 15.98
N ASP A 20 -6.55 7.36 15.23
CA ASP A 20 -7.70 6.49 15.53
C ASP A 20 -7.48 5.65 16.79
N ARG A 21 -6.25 5.27 17.08
CA ARG A 21 -5.81 4.62 18.33
C ARG A 21 -4.45 5.15 18.76
N PRO A 22 -4.05 4.96 20.03
CA PRO A 22 -2.69 5.27 20.47
C PRO A 22 -1.61 4.52 19.69
N PHE A 23 -0.39 5.04 19.69
CA PHE A 23 0.77 4.30 19.20
C PHE A 23 1.10 3.10 20.11
N ASP A 24 1.76 2.08 19.54
CA ASP A 24 2.24 0.92 20.32
C ASP A 24 3.56 1.25 21.06
N LEU A 25 3.65 2.45 21.63
CA LEU A 25 4.88 3.02 22.24
C LEU A 25 4.70 3.27 23.75
N GLY A 26 3.60 2.72 24.32
CA GLY A 26 3.31 2.85 25.76
C GLY A 26 2.84 4.25 26.17
N ASP A 27 2.20 4.98 25.26
CA ASP A 27 1.56 6.28 25.49
C ASP A 27 0.14 6.25 24.94
N ASP A 28 -0.85 6.62 25.75
CA ASP A 28 -2.27 6.61 25.39
C ASP A 28 -2.73 7.84 24.61
N ARG A 29 -1.83 8.78 24.32
CA ARG A 29 -2.14 9.99 23.55
C ARG A 29 -2.59 9.65 22.13
N ARG A 30 -3.60 10.40 21.66
CA ARG A 30 -4.12 10.32 20.28
C ARG A 30 -4.01 11.64 19.52
N LYS A 31 -3.38 12.64 20.13
CA LYS A 31 -3.20 13.97 19.54
C LYS A 31 -1.78 14.44 19.78
N PHE A 32 -1.13 14.89 18.71
CA PHE A 32 0.26 15.35 18.74
C PHE A 32 0.40 16.64 17.95
N GLY A 33 1.15 17.60 18.50
CA GLY A 33 1.71 18.68 17.72
C GLY A 33 3.05 18.26 17.10
N VAL A 34 3.60 19.11 16.26
CA VAL A 34 4.88 18.81 15.60
C VAL A 34 6.04 18.74 16.61
N ALA A 35 6.02 19.58 17.67
CA ALA A 35 7.02 19.52 18.74
C ALA A 35 6.97 18.19 19.49
N ASP A 36 5.76 17.70 19.84
CA ASP A 36 5.61 16.39 20.48
C ASP A 36 6.20 15.26 19.61
N LEU A 37 6.04 15.35 18.30
CA LEU A 37 6.59 14.35 17.37
C LEU A 37 8.12 14.44 17.26
N ALA A 38 8.69 15.64 17.35
CA ALA A 38 10.14 15.83 17.37
C ALA A 38 10.75 15.20 18.64
N GLU A 39 10.15 15.46 19.80
CA GLU A 39 10.56 14.85 21.07
C GLU A 39 10.43 13.32 21.02
N LEU A 40 9.29 12.80 20.53
CA LEU A 40 9.07 11.37 20.40
C LEU A 40 10.11 10.70 19.49
N VAL A 41 10.41 11.27 18.31
CA VAL A 41 11.43 10.71 17.40
C VAL A 41 12.82 10.72 18.04
N GLN A 42 13.16 11.73 18.86
CA GLN A 42 14.41 11.75 19.62
C GLN A 42 14.42 10.64 20.68
N GLU A 43 13.35 10.47 21.43
CA GLU A 43 13.21 9.39 22.42
C GLU A 43 13.37 8.01 21.76
N LEU A 44 12.63 7.75 20.66
CA LEU A 44 12.73 6.51 19.89
C LEU A 44 14.17 6.27 19.36
N ALA A 45 14.88 7.31 18.98
CA ALA A 45 16.28 7.22 18.56
C ALA A 45 17.19 6.79 19.72
N GLY A 46 16.90 7.26 20.93
CA GLY A 46 17.56 6.80 22.17
C GLY A 46 17.32 5.32 22.43
N TRP A 47 16.07 4.85 22.29
CA TRP A 47 15.71 3.44 22.46
C TRP A 47 16.45 2.53 21.48
N LEU A 48 16.48 2.92 20.19
CA LEU A 48 17.17 2.14 19.17
C LEU A 48 18.69 2.09 19.42
N ALA A 49 19.29 3.20 19.86
CA ALA A 49 20.69 3.24 20.22
C ALA A 49 20.99 2.35 21.45
N ALA A 50 20.15 2.39 22.49
CA ALA A 50 20.25 1.53 23.67
C ALA A 50 20.09 0.04 23.32
N ALA A 51 19.23 -0.29 22.35
CA ALA A 51 19.10 -1.64 21.79
C ALA A 51 20.31 -2.06 20.93
N GLY A 52 21.29 -1.20 20.72
CA GLY A 52 22.54 -1.47 20.02
C GLY A 52 22.56 -1.11 18.54
N ALA A 53 21.54 -0.41 18.02
CA ALA A 53 21.56 0.09 16.65
C ALA A 53 22.46 1.31 16.50
N GLY A 54 23.23 1.36 15.42
CA GLY A 54 24.12 2.46 15.10
C GLY A 54 24.20 2.74 13.58
N HIS A 55 25.28 3.43 13.22
CA HIS A 55 25.48 3.84 11.83
C HIS A 55 25.57 2.66 10.87
N ARG A 56 24.73 2.67 9.83
CA ARG A 56 24.58 1.63 8.80
C ARG A 56 23.96 0.31 9.26
N ASP A 57 23.67 0.16 10.55
CA ASP A 57 22.95 -1.03 11.01
C ASP A 57 21.53 -1.08 10.44
N ARG A 58 21.04 -2.26 10.18
CA ARG A 58 19.66 -2.47 9.74
C ARG A 58 18.76 -2.65 10.97
N VAL A 59 17.64 -1.93 10.97
CA VAL A 59 16.62 -2.02 12.01
C VAL A 59 15.35 -2.55 11.38
N ALA A 60 15.01 -3.81 11.65
CA ALA A 60 13.73 -4.38 11.22
C ALA A 60 12.59 -3.87 12.11
N ILE A 61 11.47 -3.50 11.52
CA ILE A 61 10.25 -3.11 12.25
C ILE A 61 9.14 -4.04 11.77
N VAL A 62 8.59 -4.86 12.68
CA VAL A 62 7.52 -5.85 12.42
C VAL A 62 6.47 -5.72 13.51
N LYS A 63 5.35 -5.08 13.23
CA LYS A 63 4.30 -4.81 14.21
C LYS A 63 2.95 -4.58 13.54
N GLU A 64 1.90 -4.45 14.29
CA GLU A 64 0.59 -4.07 13.77
C GLU A 64 0.62 -2.75 12.99
N ASN A 65 -0.28 -2.64 12.00
CA ASN A 65 -0.35 -1.47 11.13
C ASN A 65 -0.64 -0.19 11.90
N HIS A 66 0.32 0.72 11.97
CA HIS A 66 0.18 2.07 12.50
C HIS A 66 1.27 3.01 11.97
N TRP A 67 1.06 4.33 12.06
CA TRP A 67 1.97 5.33 11.53
C TRP A 67 3.31 5.43 12.29
N ASP A 68 3.40 4.93 13.51
CA ASP A 68 4.67 4.82 14.25
C ASP A 68 5.74 3.96 13.54
N TYR A 69 5.38 3.14 12.54
CA TYR A 69 6.34 2.61 11.57
C TYR A 69 7.23 3.70 10.98
N ASP A 70 6.64 4.83 10.62
CA ASP A 70 7.38 5.93 10.01
C ASP A 70 8.14 6.75 11.06
N LEU A 71 7.63 6.90 12.29
CA LEU A 71 8.35 7.55 13.40
C LEU A 71 9.57 6.74 13.83
N LEU A 72 9.43 5.42 14.00
CA LEU A 72 10.56 4.51 14.25
C LEU A 72 11.58 4.53 13.10
N SER A 73 11.10 4.63 11.85
CA SER A 73 11.98 4.77 10.69
C SER A 73 12.75 6.11 10.71
N CYS A 74 12.09 7.20 11.09
CA CYS A 74 12.76 8.50 11.27
C CYS A 74 13.80 8.43 12.39
N ALA A 75 13.49 7.77 13.50
CA ALA A 75 14.42 7.56 14.61
C ALA A 75 15.65 6.74 14.19
N ALA A 76 15.46 5.66 13.45
CA ALA A 76 16.56 4.86 12.90
C ALA A 76 17.44 5.70 11.95
N VAL A 77 16.83 6.47 11.04
CA VAL A 77 17.58 7.37 10.15
C VAL A 77 18.33 8.44 10.93
N ARG A 78 17.79 8.95 12.06
CA ARG A 78 18.43 9.94 12.91
C ARG A 78 19.78 9.45 13.44
N ILE A 79 19.88 8.21 13.89
CA ILE A 79 21.13 7.61 14.36
C ILE A 79 22.03 7.08 13.24
N GLY A 80 21.61 7.24 11.97
CA GLY A 80 22.34 6.77 10.79
C GLY A 80 22.11 5.28 10.48
N ALA A 81 21.15 4.63 11.11
CA ALA A 81 20.72 3.27 10.80
C ALA A 81 19.79 3.22 9.57
N VAL A 82 19.50 2.02 9.08
CA VAL A 82 18.64 1.75 7.91
C VAL A 82 17.38 1.02 8.37
N PRO A 83 16.23 1.69 8.49
CA PRO A 83 14.99 1.02 8.83
C PRO A 83 14.53 0.10 7.70
N ALA A 84 13.99 -1.06 8.08
CA ALA A 84 13.34 -2.01 7.20
C ALA A 84 11.92 -2.29 7.71
N LYS A 85 10.91 -1.81 6.97
CA LYS A 85 9.51 -1.97 7.33
C LYS A 85 8.98 -3.27 6.77
N LEU A 86 8.51 -4.18 7.64
CA LEU A 86 7.94 -5.48 7.29
C LEU A 86 6.53 -5.58 7.89
N SER A 87 5.54 -6.00 7.10
CA SER A 87 4.16 -6.14 7.59
C SER A 87 4.01 -7.39 8.46
N ASP A 88 3.33 -7.26 9.59
CA ASP A 88 2.87 -8.34 10.47
C ASP A 88 1.86 -9.29 9.79
N ARG A 89 1.18 -8.81 8.74
CA ARG A 89 0.23 -9.62 7.94
C ARG A 89 0.92 -10.58 6.96
N LEU A 90 2.23 -10.58 6.89
CA LEU A 90 2.97 -11.60 6.16
C LEU A 90 2.96 -12.91 6.97
N PRO A 91 2.86 -14.08 6.32
CA PRO A 91 3.03 -15.36 7.02
C PRO A 91 4.35 -15.39 7.80
N SER A 92 4.35 -15.99 8.99
CA SER A 92 5.52 -16.02 9.88
C SER A 92 6.78 -16.60 9.21
N ASN A 93 6.64 -17.65 8.38
CA ASN A 93 7.74 -18.20 7.59
C ASN A 93 8.27 -17.23 6.53
N THR A 94 7.42 -16.34 6.02
CA THR A 94 7.84 -15.27 5.10
C THR A 94 8.61 -14.18 5.86
N VAL A 95 8.13 -13.76 7.04
CA VAL A 95 8.85 -12.82 7.91
C VAL A 95 10.22 -13.37 8.29
N GLU A 96 10.27 -14.64 8.69
CA GLU A 96 11.53 -15.37 8.97
C GLU A 96 12.51 -15.29 7.79
N ALA A 97 12.05 -15.63 6.58
CA ALA A 97 12.89 -15.59 5.39
C ALA A 97 13.41 -14.18 5.07
N LEU A 98 12.58 -13.15 5.32
CA LEU A 98 12.96 -11.75 5.15
C LEU A 98 13.96 -11.30 6.22
N LEU A 99 13.78 -11.67 7.48
CA LEU A 99 14.72 -11.36 8.57
C LEU A 99 16.08 -12.04 8.35
N LYS A 100 16.10 -13.31 7.97
CA LYS A 100 17.35 -14.03 7.59
C LYS A 100 18.12 -13.30 6.50
N ARG A 101 17.42 -12.82 5.47
CA ARG A 101 18.02 -12.08 4.36
C ARG A 101 18.45 -10.67 4.75
N LEU A 102 17.64 -10.01 5.59
CA LEU A 102 17.90 -8.66 6.05
C LEU A 102 19.09 -8.61 7.02
N ASP A 103 19.24 -9.64 7.87
CA ASP A 103 20.25 -9.71 8.94
C ASP A 103 20.25 -8.42 9.79
N PRO A 104 19.16 -8.13 10.52
CA PRO A 104 19.03 -6.87 11.24
C PRO A 104 19.83 -6.87 12.55
N LYS A 105 20.44 -5.73 12.87
CA LYS A 105 21.06 -5.51 14.18
C LYS A 105 20.03 -5.46 15.29
N VAL A 106 18.88 -4.82 15.00
CA VAL A 106 17.76 -4.69 15.94
C VAL A 106 16.45 -5.07 15.22
N LEU A 107 15.64 -5.89 15.87
CA LEU A 107 14.24 -6.13 15.54
C LEU A 107 13.36 -5.35 16.52
N VAL A 108 12.53 -4.45 16.04
CA VAL A 108 11.47 -3.77 16.80
C VAL A 108 10.16 -4.47 16.49
N THR A 109 9.47 -4.97 17.52
CA THR A 109 8.26 -5.77 17.33
C THR A 109 7.32 -5.66 18.55
N THR A 110 6.19 -6.38 18.52
CA THR A 110 5.24 -6.53 19.62
C THR A 110 5.23 -7.95 20.15
N ALA A 111 4.77 -8.14 21.38
CA ALA A 111 4.64 -9.45 21.99
C ALA A 111 3.71 -10.36 21.15
N ALA A 112 2.60 -9.78 20.65
CA ALA A 112 1.63 -10.52 19.84
C ALA A 112 2.24 -11.07 18.53
N VAL A 113 3.13 -10.33 17.87
CA VAL A 113 3.84 -10.80 16.65
C VAL A 113 4.77 -11.97 16.99
N LEU A 114 5.52 -11.88 18.09
CA LEU A 114 6.41 -12.97 18.52
C LEU A 114 5.62 -14.22 18.92
N GLU A 115 4.52 -14.05 19.64
CA GLU A 115 3.64 -15.15 20.07
C GLU A 115 3.00 -15.85 18.86
N HIS A 116 2.47 -15.08 17.91
CA HIS A 116 1.91 -15.62 16.66
C HIS A 116 2.95 -16.44 15.88
N ALA A 117 4.18 -15.97 15.78
CA ALA A 117 5.24 -16.69 15.09
C ALA A 117 5.66 -17.97 15.86
N ARG A 118 5.74 -17.90 17.19
CA ARG A 118 6.04 -19.08 18.05
C ARG A 118 4.96 -20.16 17.93
N ALA A 119 3.70 -19.77 17.81
CA ALA A 119 2.60 -20.71 17.56
C ALA A 119 2.78 -21.48 16.24
N ALA A 120 3.48 -20.88 15.27
CA ALA A 120 3.89 -21.52 14.00
C ALA A 120 5.27 -22.22 14.08
N GLY A 121 5.85 -22.35 15.29
CA GLY A 121 7.17 -22.97 15.50
C GLY A 121 8.37 -22.10 15.10
N ILE A 122 8.19 -20.78 14.98
CA ILE A 122 9.22 -19.85 14.52
C ILE A 122 9.57 -18.85 15.62
N ASP A 123 10.84 -18.78 16.01
CA ASP A 123 11.35 -17.77 16.93
C ASP A 123 11.97 -16.59 16.14
N LEU A 124 11.17 -15.56 15.86
CA LEU A 124 11.63 -14.39 15.11
C LEU A 124 12.74 -13.62 15.82
N ALA A 125 12.80 -13.66 17.14
CA ALA A 125 13.83 -12.97 17.91
C ALA A 125 15.25 -13.51 17.64
N SER A 126 15.36 -14.77 17.25
CA SER A 126 16.66 -15.40 16.93
C SER A 126 17.31 -14.90 15.63
N PHE A 127 16.59 -14.13 14.80
CA PHE A 127 17.08 -13.59 13.53
C PHE A 127 17.54 -12.13 13.59
N ALA A 128 17.72 -11.58 14.79
CA ALA A 128 18.25 -10.25 15.01
C ALA A 128 19.33 -10.26 16.10
N GLY A 129 20.25 -9.30 16.07
CA GLY A 129 21.25 -9.16 17.14
C GLY A 129 20.60 -8.86 18.49
N THR A 130 19.56 -8.03 18.50
CA THR A 130 18.73 -7.67 19.66
C THR A 130 17.27 -7.52 19.23
N THR A 131 16.34 -7.92 20.08
CA THR A 131 14.90 -7.70 19.85
C THR A 131 14.36 -6.74 20.91
N LEU A 132 13.72 -5.65 20.47
CA LEU A 132 13.00 -4.67 21.30
C LEU A 132 11.50 -4.91 21.16
N VAL A 133 10.81 -5.22 22.25
CA VAL A 133 9.36 -5.42 22.33
C VAL A 133 8.70 -4.15 22.86
N LEU A 134 7.69 -3.64 22.12
CA LEU A 134 7.07 -2.34 22.41
C LEU A 134 5.93 -2.41 23.46
N ASP A 135 5.28 -3.55 23.60
CA ASP A 135 4.02 -3.72 24.35
C ASP A 135 4.10 -4.73 25.50
N GLY A 136 5.28 -4.98 26.03
CA GLY A 136 5.45 -5.89 27.16
C GLY A 136 6.87 -6.42 27.32
N ALA A 137 7.03 -7.38 28.21
CA ALA A 137 8.28 -8.09 28.45
C ALA A 137 8.19 -9.53 27.94
N VAL A 138 9.10 -9.91 27.07
CA VAL A 138 9.24 -11.27 26.54
C VAL A 138 10.62 -11.81 26.93
N PRO A 139 10.74 -13.02 27.49
CA PRO A 139 12.04 -13.57 27.89
C PRO A 139 13.06 -13.58 26.74
N GLY A 140 14.27 -13.07 27.01
CA GLY A 140 15.36 -12.99 26.03
C GLY A 140 15.29 -11.79 25.10
N THR A 141 14.39 -10.84 25.34
CA THR A 141 14.28 -9.59 24.56
C THR A 141 14.40 -8.37 25.49
N LEU A 142 14.58 -7.18 24.91
CA LEU A 142 14.45 -5.91 25.62
C LEU A 142 12.99 -5.46 25.62
N SER A 143 12.54 -4.90 26.73
CA SER A 143 11.27 -4.18 26.87
C SER A 143 11.48 -2.66 26.73
N LEU A 144 10.41 -1.88 26.71
CA LEU A 144 10.52 -0.42 26.76
C LEU A 144 11.17 0.08 28.04
N ASP A 145 10.98 -0.60 29.18
CA ASP A 145 11.57 -0.20 30.46
C ASP A 145 13.09 -0.34 30.47
N ASP A 146 13.65 -1.22 29.63
CA ASP A 146 15.11 -1.39 29.49
C ASP A 146 15.76 -0.29 28.67
N VAL A 147 15.00 0.45 27.85
CA VAL A 147 15.54 1.43 26.89
C VAL A 147 15.03 2.85 27.11
N ARG A 148 13.96 3.06 27.87
CA ARG A 148 13.45 4.39 28.20
C ARG A 148 14.48 5.23 28.95
N GLY A 149 14.46 6.55 28.68
CA GLY A 149 15.38 7.51 29.31
C GLY A 149 16.79 7.53 28.73
N HIS A 150 17.11 6.66 27.76
CA HIS A 150 18.41 6.73 27.08
C HIS A 150 18.44 7.92 26.11
N THR A 151 19.50 8.73 26.26
CA THR A 151 19.70 9.89 25.40
C THR A 151 20.05 9.48 23.97
N ALA A 152 19.35 10.04 23.00
CA ALA A 152 19.67 9.82 21.59
C ALA A 152 21.05 10.37 21.24
N PRO A 153 21.86 9.65 20.44
CA PRO A 153 23.05 10.23 19.84
C PRO A 153 22.66 11.37 18.89
N GLY A 154 23.58 12.33 18.70
CA GLY A 154 23.36 13.41 17.73
C GLY A 154 23.06 12.90 16.32
N PRO A 155 22.26 13.66 15.52
CA PRO A 155 21.88 13.25 14.19
C PRO A 155 23.08 12.94 13.29
N ARG A 156 23.03 11.80 12.59
CA ARG A 156 24.09 11.38 11.66
C ARG A 156 23.59 11.44 10.22
N ARG A 157 24.14 12.36 9.45
CA ARG A 157 23.87 12.46 8.03
C ARG A 157 24.58 11.33 7.27
N ARG A 158 23.89 10.75 6.32
CA ARG A 158 24.42 9.80 5.34
C ARG A 158 24.58 10.46 3.99
N HIS A 159 25.39 9.86 3.11
CA HIS A 159 25.46 10.30 1.72
C HIS A 159 24.11 10.07 1.02
N ASP A 160 23.74 10.97 0.10
CA ASP A 160 22.40 10.97 -0.51
C ASP A 160 22.11 9.72 -1.38
N ASP A 161 23.14 9.03 -1.85
CA ASP A 161 23.05 7.80 -2.64
C ASP A 161 23.25 6.51 -1.82
N GLU A 162 23.52 6.62 -0.51
CA GLU A 162 23.58 5.45 0.37
C GLU A 162 22.17 4.94 0.70
N PRO A 163 22.02 3.64 1.07
CA PRO A 163 20.75 3.08 1.52
C PRO A 163 20.15 3.91 2.65
N LEU A 164 18.95 4.43 2.49
CA LEU A 164 18.22 5.20 3.50
C LEU A 164 17.18 4.32 4.22
N ALA A 165 16.44 3.51 3.48
CA ALA A 165 15.40 2.65 4.00
C ALA A 165 15.21 1.41 3.10
N VAL A 166 14.70 0.34 3.70
CA VAL A 166 14.32 -0.91 3.03
C VAL A 166 12.82 -1.12 3.19
N MET A 167 12.16 -1.59 2.12
CA MET A 167 10.73 -1.86 2.09
C MET A 167 10.49 -3.21 1.42
N HIS A 168 9.53 -3.98 1.93
CA HIS A 168 9.16 -5.21 1.22
C HIS A 168 8.14 -4.95 0.11
N THR A 169 8.19 -5.75 -0.95
CA THR A 169 7.13 -5.78 -1.97
C THR A 169 5.90 -6.53 -1.45
N SER A 170 4.75 -6.41 -2.10
CA SER A 170 3.51 -7.09 -1.68
C SER A 170 3.55 -8.62 -1.73
N GLY A 171 4.48 -9.20 -2.49
CA GLY A 171 4.70 -10.67 -2.53
C GLY A 171 3.54 -11.49 -3.09
N THR A 172 2.78 -10.95 -4.03
CA THR A 172 1.65 -11.67 -4.66
C THR A 172 2.07 -12.93 -5.44
N THR A 173 3.33 -13.01 -5.86
CA THR A 173 3.88 -14.10 -6.71
C THR A 173 5.06 -14.85 -6.07
N GLY A 174 5.17 -14.86 -4.75
CA GLY A 174 6.27 -15.55 -4.04
C GLY A 174 6.81 -14.74 -2.85
N THR A 175 8.01 -15.12 -2.34
CA THR A 175 8.65 -14.39 -1.25
C THR A 175 8.89 -12.93 -1.63
N PRO A 176 8.42 -11.96 -0.82
CA PRO A 176 8.64 -10.55 -1.06
C PRO A 176 10.11 -10.20 -1.22
N LYS A 177 10.40 -9.20 -2.05
CA LYS A 177 11.74 -8.62 -2.17
C LYS A 177 11.94 -7.53 -1.12
N LEU A 178 13.17 -7.33 -0.69
CA LEU A 178 13.58 -6.23 0.18
C LEU A 178 14.20 -5.12 -0.67
N VAL A 179 13.40 -4.13 -1.02
CA VAL A 179 13.75 -3.03 -1.94
C VAL A 179 14.50 -1.94 -1.18
N VAL A 180 15.69 -1.61 -1.64
CA VAL A 180 16.56 -0.60 -1.03
C VAL A 180 16.39 0.75 -1.71
N HIS A 181 16.06 1.79 -0.95
CA HIS A 181 16.00 3.16 -1.44
C HIS A 181 17.04 4.06 -0.78
N SER A 182 17.55 5.04 -1.54
CA SER A 182 18.38 6.13 -1.02
C SER A 182 17.53 7.37 -0.72
N ARG A 183 18.16 8.39 -0.13
CA ARG A 183 17.56 9.72 0.02
C ARG A 183 17.19 10.30 -1.36
N ASN A 184 18.08 10.17 -2.34
CA ASN A 184 17.83 10.67 -3.69
C ASN A 184 16.60 10.03 -4.33
N THR A 185 16.42 8.71 -4.22
CA THR A 185 15.30 8.02 -4.85
C THR A 185 13.97 8.32 -4.16
N ILE A 186 13.88 8.18 -2.83
CA ILE A 186 12.58 8.28 -2.13
C ILE A 186 12.23 9.72 -1.75
N ILE A 187 13.20 10.51 -1.25
CA ILE A 187 12.94 11.90 -0.85
C ILE A 187 13.12 12.84 -2.04
N GLY A 188 14.29 12.78 -2.71
CA GLY A 188 14.62 13.69 -3.81
C GLY A 188 13.73 13.55 -5.03
N GLN A 189 13.30 12.34 -5.37
CA GLN A 189 12.46 12.11 -6.55
C GLN A 189 10.97 11.99 -6.24
N LEU A 190 10.57 11.33 -5.15
CA LEU A 190 9.16 11.09 -4.85
C LEU A 190 8.61 12.18 -3.91
N ALA A 191 9.09 12.30 -2.67
CA ALA A 191 8.53 13.26 -1.72
C ALA A 191 8.62 14.69 -2.24
N ARG A 192 9.76 15.11 -2.79
CA ARG A 192 9.94 16.45 -3.36
C ARG A 192 9.00 16.75 -4.52
N PHE A 193 8.62 15.75 -5.32
CA PHE A 193 7.62 15.93 -6.37
C PHE A 193 6.24 16.26 -5.78
N GLU A 194 5.87 15.62 -4.68
CA GLU A 194 4.60 15.83 -3.99
C GLU A 194 4.55 17.17 -3.24
N THR A 195 5.68 17.75 -2.86
CA THR A 195 5.71 19.08 -2.21
C THR A 195 5.46 20.23 -3.19
N VAL A 196 5.36 19.96 -4.50
CA VAL A 196 4.94 20.98 -5.47
C VAL A 196 3.48 21.33 -5.26
N ARG A 197 3.19 22.60 -5.05
CA ARG A 197 1.82 23.12 -4.87
C ARG A 197 1.09 23.20 -6.20
N TYR A 198 0.66 22.05 -6.71
CA TYR A 198 -0.15 21.99 -7.92
C TYR A 198 -1.50 22.69 -7.70
N PRO A 199 -2.02 23.46 -8.69
CA PRO A 199 -3.21 24.31 -8.48
C PRO A 199 -4.46 23.58 -7.98
N VAL A 200 -4.68 22.33 -8.41
CA VAL A 200 -5.92 21.57 -8.11
C VAL A 200 -5.69 20.47 -7.10
N ILE A 201 -4.61 19.69 -7.29
CA ILE A 201 -4.33 18.48 -6.51
C ILE A 201 -3.34 18.73 -5.36
N GLY A 202 -2.61 19.84 -5.39
CA GLY A 202 -1.64 20.17 -4.35
C GLY A 202 -2.30 20.28 -2.97
N MET A 203 -1.59 19.86 -1.95
CA MET A 203 -1.95 19.99 -0.55
C MET A 203 -1.94 21.47 -0.14
N ARG A 204 -2.86 21.88 0.73
CA ARG A 204 -3.05 23.26 1.19
C ARG A 204 -2.89 23.34 2.70
N GLY A 205 -2.51 24.51 3.20
CA GLY A 205 -2.37 24.74 4.63
C GLY A 205 -3.66 24.60 5.44
N ASP A 206 -4.83 24.73 4.81
CA ASP A 206 -6.15 24.58 5.45
C ASP A 206 -6.74 23.16 5.30
N ASP A 207 -6.00 22.24 4.69
CA ASP A 207 -6.47 20.86 4.51
C ASP A 207 -6.51 20.07 5.83
N THR A 208 -7.50 19.19 5.93
CA THR A 208 -7.53 18.03 6.81
C THR A 208 -7.16 16.81 5.95
N LEU A 209 -5.95 16.30 6.14
CA LEU A 209 -5.39 15.20 5.37
C LEU A 209 -5.59 13.89 6.12
N VAL A 210 -6.44 13.01 5.60
CA VAL A 210 -6.63 11.66 6.15
C VAL A 210 -5.76 10.66 5.40
N ASN A 211 -5.00 9.86 6.13
CA ASN A 211 -4.25 8.73 5.61
C ASN A 211 -4.70 7.44 6.30
N ALA A 212 -5.21 6.49 5.50
CA ALA A 212 -5.67 5.19 5.96
C ALA A 212 -4.90 4.06 5.24
N SER A 213 -3.57 4.19 5.18
CA SER A 213 -2.70 3.32 4.39
C SER A 213 -2.13 2.14 5.18
N ALA A 214 -1.41 1.26 4.47
CA ALA A 214 -0.56 0.23 5.06
C ALA A 214 0.82 0.85 5.38
N TYR A 215 1.07 1.13 6.66
CA TYR A 215 2.25 1.89 7.10
C TYR A 215 3.56 1.11 7.01
N ALA A 216 3.52 -0.21 6.91
CA ALA A 216 4.70 -1.02 6.56
C ALA A 216 5.18 -0.81 5.11
N HIS A 217 4.38 -0.14 4.26
CA HIS A 217 4.73 0.11 2.87
C HIS A 217 5.52 1.41 2.68
N GLY A 218 6.43 1.45 1.69
CA GLY A 218 7.31 2.59 1.42
C GLY A 218 6.61 3.88 1.02
N ARG A 219 5.38 3.81 0.52
CA ARG A 219 4.56 4.98 0.18
C ARG A 219 4.38 5.91 1.37
N THR A 220 4.13 5.37 2.56
CA THR A 220 3.87 6.18 3.75
C THR A 220 5.09 6.96 4.21
N PHE A 221 6.30 6.40 4.07
CA PHE A 221 7.54 7.10 4.41
C PHE A 221 7.79 8.31 3.51
N CYS A 222 7.50 8.19 2.22
CA CYS A 222 7.51 9.30 1.27
C CYS A 222 6.41 10.32 1.59
N TRP A 223 5.20 9.85 1.87
CA TRP A 223 4.04 10.67 2.23
C TRP A 223 4.30 11.47 3.52
N THR A 224 4.87 10.87 4.55
CA THR A 224 5.25 11.55 5.80
C THR A 224 6.16 12.73 5.50
N ALA A 225 7.20 12.55 4.66
CA ALA A 225 8.08 13.64 4.28
C ALA A 225 7.35 14.78 3.55
N SER A 226 6.52 14.44 2.56
CA SER A 226 5.81 15.44 1.76
C SER A 226 4.70 16.15 2.54
N ALA A 227 3.92 15.42 3.33
CA ALA A 227 2.82 15.95 4.10
C ALA A 227 3.29 17.00 5.12
N PHE A 228 4.31 16.68 5.90
CA PHE A 228 4.83 17.61 6.89
C PHE A 228 5.56 18.81 6.28
N CYS A 229 6.24 18.65 5.14
CA CYS A 229 6.79 19.79 4.38
C CYS A 229 5.71 20.76 3.86
N LEU A 230 4.51 20.27 3.56
CA LEU A 230 3.39 21.09 3.06
C LEU A 230 2.54 21.70 4.18
N ALA A 231 2.71 21.22 5.41
CA ALA A 231 2.12 21.74 6.63
C ALA A 231 0.59 21.93 6.54
N PRO A 232 -0.21 20.85 6.29
CA PRO A 232 -1.65 20.93 6.37
C PRO A 232 -2.09 21.28 7.80
N ARG A 233 -3.30 21.81 7.96
CA ARG A 233 -3.84 22.15 9.29
C ARG A 233 -3.91 20.92 10.20
N GLU A 234 -4.43 19.82 9.66
CA GLU A 234 -4.63 18.57 10.38
C GLU A 234 -4.18 17.38 9.54
N ILE A 235 -3.56 16.42 10.21
CA ILE A 235 -3.31 15.08 9.70
C ILE A 235 -4.09 14.10 10.56
N VAL A 236 -4.85 13.22 9.94
CA VAL A 236 -5.62 12.16 10.61
C VAL A 236 -5.10 10.83 10.13
N VAL A 237 -4.64 10.03 11.07
CA VAL A 237 -4.10 8.69 10.83
C VAL A 237 -5.18 7.68 11.16
N ILE A 238 -5.52 6.84 10.19
CA ILE A 238 -6.42 5.70 10.36
C ILE A 238 -5.58 4.43 10.17
N SER A 239 -5.30 3.75 11.28
CA SER A 239 -4.50 2.52 11.28
C SER A 239 -5.36 1.28 11.10
N GLN A 240 -6.61 1.33 11.54
CA GLN A 240 -7.57 0.24 11.47
C GLN A 240 -8.50 0.40 10.27
N GLN A 241 -8.40 -0.55 9.35
CA GLN A 241 -9.19 -0.53 8.10
C GLN A 241 -10.60 -1.11 8.31
N ASP A 242 -11.26 -0.70 9.41
CA ASP A 242 -12.60 -1.05 9.78
C ASP A 242 -13.48 0.21 9.78
N ALA A 243 -14.64 0.16 9.11
CA ALA A 243 -15.49 1.34 8.91
C ALA A 243 -16.08 1.86 10.22
N ASP A 244 -16.51 0.96 11.12
CA ASP A 244 -17.15 1.37 12.37
C ASP A 244 -16.15 2.00 13.35
N ARG A 245 -14.90 1.55 13.31
CA ARG A 245 -13.80 2.14 14.10
C ARG A 245 -13.31 3.47 13.51
N ALA A 246 -13.28 3.58 12.18
CA ALA A 246 -12.84 4.79 11.49
C ALA A 246 -13.89 5.92 11.51
N ASP A 247 -15.18 5.60 11.49
CA ASP A 247 -16.28 6.57 11.36
C ASP A 247 -16.26 7.67 12.43
N PRO A 248 -16.10 7.39 13.74
CA PRO A 248 -16.06 8.45 14.75
C PRO A 248 -14.94 9.48 14.52
N VAL A 249 -13.76 9.01 14.12
CA VAL A 249 -12.59 9.87 13.87
C VAL A 249 -12.79 10.68 12.58
N LEU A 250 -13.30 10.05 11.52
CA LEU A 250 -13.60 10.70 10.26
C LEU A 250 -14.69 11.77 10.39
N ARG A 251 -15.67 11.58 11.28
CA ARG A 251 -16.70 12.58 11.60
C ARG A 251 -16.17 13.73 12.41
N ALA A 252 -15.31 13.45 13.39
CA ALA A 252 -14.66 14.48 14.20
C ALA A 252 -13.72 15.35 13.37
N HIS A 253 -13.04 14.75 12.37
CA HIS A 253 -12.06 15.38 11.51
C HIS A 253 -12.36 15.11 10.02
N PRO A 254 -13.42 15.71 9.43
CA PRO A 254 -13.86 15.43 8.07
C PRO A 254 -12.77 15.75 7.04
N PRO A 255 -12.35 14.77 6.21
CA PRO A 255 -11.27 14.94 5.26
C PRO A 255 -11.57 16.00 4.19
N THR A 256 -10.56 16.80 3.84
CA THR A 256 -10.54 17.55 2.59
C THR A 256 -9.71 16.81 1.52
N VAL A 257 -8.75 16.01 1.95
CA VAL A 257 -7.97 15.08 1.15
C VAL A 257 -7.91 13.74 1.89
N MET A 258 -8.15 12.65 1.20
CA MET A 258 -8.03 11.31 1.76
C MET A 258 -7.16 10.43 0.87
N GLU A 259 -6.20 9.71 1.47
CA GLU A 259 -5.39 8.70 0.81
C GLU A 259 -5.57 7.35 1.50
N ALA A 260 -5.91 6.33 0.71
CA ALA A 260 -6.07 4.96 1.19
C ALA A 260 -5.82 3.95 0.05
N PRO A 261 -5.52 2.68 0.36
CA PRO A 261 -5.55 1.60 -0.61
C PRO A 261 -6.98 1.27 -1.05
N PRO A 262 -7.17 0.66 -2.24
CA PRO A 262 -8.47 0.23 -2.73
C PRO A 262 -9.29 -0.57 -1.72
N ALA A 263 -8.69 -1.56 -1.07
CA ALA A 263 -9.36 -2.39 -0.06
C ALA A 263 -9.97 -1.56 1.09
N THR A 264 -9.30 -0.51 1.55
CA THR A 264 -9.83 0.38 2.58
C THR A 264 -11.00 1.20 2.04
N TYR A 265 -10.91 1.72 0.81
CA TYR A 265 -12.01 2.44 0.19
C TYR A 265 -13.26 1.55 0.02
N VAL A 266 -13.08 0.29 -0.39
CA VAL A 266 -14.19 -0.67 -0.49
C VAL A 266 -14.85 -0.89 0.88
N ARG A 267 -14.06 -1.12 1.93
CA ARG A 267 -14.61 -1.31 3.29
C ARG A 267 -15.33 -0.07 3.84
N PHE A 268 -14.84 1.13 3.52
CA PHE A 268 -15.44 2.38 3.98
C PHE A 268 -16.59 2.88 3.08
N ALA A 269 -16.88 2.21 1.95
CA ALA A 269 -17.88 2.66 0.99
C ALA A 269 -19.27 2.83 1.62
N GLN A 270 -19.66 1.98 2.57
CA GLN A 270 -20.90 2.12 3.33
C GLN A 270 -21.06 3.47 4.05
N LEU A 271 -19.97 4.14 4.40
CA LEU A 271 -20.01 5.46 5.02
C LEU A 271 -20.43 6.57 4.04
N THR A 272 -20.31 6.32 2.73
CA THR A 272 -20.69 7.30 1.69
C THR A 272 -22.21 7.48 1.59
N GLU A 273 -22.98 6.46 1.97
CA GLU A 273 -24.44 6.42 1.86
C GLU A 273 -25.15 7.07 3.08
N ARG A 274 -24.41 7.32 4.16
CA ARG A 274 -24.98 7.91 5.38
C ARG A 274 -25.38 9.37 5.15
N LEU A 275 -26.49 9.80 5.75
CA LEU A 275 -26.96 11.19 5.66
C LEU A 275 -25.93 12.21 6.14
N ASP A 276 -25.11 11.84 7.10
CA ASP A 276 -24.04 12.63 7.71
C ASP A 276 -22.65 12.13 7.31
N ASN A 277 -22.52 11.56 6.08
CA ASN A 277 -21.26 10.99 5.61
C ASN A 277 -20.06 11.93 5.83
N PRO A 278 -18.90 11.40 6.24
CA PRO A 278 -17.73 12.23 6.59
C PRO A 278 -17.06 12.87 5.38
N PHE A 279 -17.33 12.39 4.16
CA PHE A 279 -16.62 12.78 2.93
C PHE A 279 -17.18 14.02 2.24
N ARG A 280 -18.20 14.68 2.81
CA ARG A 280 -18.86 15.87 2.20
C ARG A 280 -17.88 16.97 1.82
N ARG A 281 -16.80 17.14 2.58
CA ARG A 281 -15.80 18.19 2.37
C ARG A 281 -14.63 17.75 1.49
N THR A 282 -14.55 16.48 1.13
CA THR A 282 -13.40 15.92 0.41
C THR A 282 -13.36 16.44 -1.02
N ARG A 283 -12.26 17.07 -1.38
CA ARG A 283 -11.97 17.58 -2.73
C ARG A 283 -11.11 16.63 -3.56
N LEU A 284 -10.31 15.80 -2.88
CA LEU A 284 -9.39 14.87 -3.51
C LEU A 284 -9.36 13.55 -2.75
N PHE A 285 -9.63 12.47 -3.45
CA PHE A 285 -9.40 11.10 -3.03
C PHE A 285 -8.19 10.56 -3.77
N VAL A 286 -7.30 9.85 -3.08
CA VAL A 286 -6.07 9.29 -3.65
C VAL A 286 -6.04 7.79 -3.37
N SER A 287 -5.95 6.98 -4.42
CA SER A 287 -5.73 5.55 -4.30
C SER A 287 -4.45 5.12 -5.01
N THR A 288 -3.73 4.25 -4.35
CA THR A 288 -2.50 3.63 -4.87
C THR A 288 -2.53 2.15 -4.51
N TYR A 289 -1.52 1.41 -4.87
CA TYR A 289 -1.30 -0.02 -4.58
C TYR A 289 -2.00 -0.98 -5.55
N ASP A 290 -3.27 -0.83 -5.87
CA ASP A 290 -4.03 -1.74 -6.73
C ASP A 290 -5.02 -1.02 -7.64
N ALA A 291 -5.69 -1.76 -8.52
CA ALA A 291 -6.80 -1.26 -9.31
C ALA A 291 -7.96 -0.80 -8.40
N MET A 292 -8.70 0.21 -8.87
CA MET A 292 -9.90 0.69 -8.20
C MET A 292 -11.04 0.71 -9.21
N HIS A 293 -12.12 0.03 -8.89
CA HIS A 293 -13.24 -0.13 -9.79
C HIS A 293 -14.18 1.10 -9.82
N PRO A 294 -14.77 1.40 -10.98
CA PRO A 294 -15.60 2.61 -11.17
C PRO A 294 -16.75 2.79 -10.19
N PRO A 295 -17.49 1.77 -9.75
CA PRO A 295 -18.59 1.92 -8.79
C PRO A 295 -18.14 2.54 -7.46
N THR A 296 -17.03 2.06 -6.90
CA THR A 296 -16.47 2.60 -5.65
C THR A 296 -16.01 4.05 -5.84
N ILE A 297 -15.30 4.38 -6.93
CA ILE A 297 -14.90 5.76 -7.21
C ILE A 297 -16.12 6.67 -7.28
N ARG A 298 -17.19 6.21 -7.94
CA ARG A 298 -18.44 6.94 -8.12
C ARG A 298 -19.13 7.24 -6.80
N SER A 299 -19.22 6.26 -5.87
CA SER A 299 -19.85 6.45 -4.57
C SER A 299 -19.20 7.60 -3.78
N TYR A 300 -17.87 7.62 -3.71
CA TYR A 300 -17.12 8.69 -3.03
C TYR A 300 -17.24 10.05 -3.71
N LEU A 301 -17.11 10.10 -5.03
CA LEU A 301 -17.26 11.36 -5.76
C LEU A 301 -18.68 11.93 -5.64
N THR A 302 -19.70 11.06 -5.53
CA THR A 302 -21.09 11.46 -5.28
C THR A 302 -21.30 11.94 -3.84
N ALA A 303 -20.72 11.25 -2.85
CA ALA A 303 -20.79 11.60 -1.43
C ALA A 303 -20.16 12.95 -1.12
N SER A 304 -19.18 13.40 -1.92
CA SER A 304 -18.61 14.73 -1.77
C SER A 304 -19.57 15.82 -2.22
N HIS A 305 -19.74 16.88 -1.41
CA HIS A 305 -20.53 18.08 -1.77
C HIS A 305 -19.69 19.14 -2.49
N ARG A 306 -18.42 18.88 -2.77
CA ARG A 306 -17.59 19.79 -3.57
C ARG A 306 -18.10 19.84 -5.01
N LYS A 307 -18.02 20.99 -5.64
CA LYS A 307 -18.48 21.19 -7.03
C LYS A 307 -17.70 20.29 -8.01
N ARG A 308 -16.42 20.11 -7.79
CA ARG A 308 -15.50 19.34 -8.67
C ARG A 308 -14.57 18.48 -7.82
N PRO A 309 -15.07 17.45 -7.13
CA PRO A 309 -14.19 16.51 -6.45
C PRO A 309 -13.43 15.70 -7.49
N LEU A 310 -12.23 15.28 -7.12
CA LEU A 310 -11.37 14.46 -7.96
C LEU A 310 -11.00 13.17 -7.25
N TRP A 311 -10.83 12.13 -8.03
CA TRP A 311 -10.15 10.91 -7.62
C TRP A 311 -8.85 10.78 -8.42
N MET A 312 -7.74 10.63 -7.73
CA MET A 312 -6.42 10.37 -8.30
C MET A 312 -6.03 8.92 -8.04
N GLN A 313 -5.72 8.20 -9.08
CA GLN A 313 -5.20 6.84 -9.00
C GLN A 313 -3.77 6.83 -9.53
N GLY A 314 -2.86 6.20 -8.78
CA GLY A 314 -1.46 6.02 -9.17
C GLY A 314 -1.12 4.55 -9.41
N TRP A 315 -0.50 4.25 -10.55
CA TRP A 315 0.13 2.96 -10.79
C TRP A 315 1.64 3.08 -10.70
N GLY A 316 2.26 2.12 -10.05
CA GLY A 316 3.70 2.02 -9.87
C GLY A 316 4.12 0.79 -9.09
N GLN A 317 5.37 0.74 -8.70
CA GLN A 317 5.96 -0.39 -7.97
C GLN A 317 6.78 0.12 -6.79
N SER A 318 7.02 -0.74 -5.79
CA SER A 318 7.91 -0.41 -4.68
C SER A 318 9.30 0.03 -5.15
N GLU A 319 9.73 -0.52 -6.30
CA GLU A 319 11.02 -0.27 -6.93
C GLU A 319 11.15 1.10 -7.61
N THR A 320 10.03 1.72 -8.01
CA THR A 320 10.04 2.91 -8.88
C THR A 320 9.22 4.07 -8.35
N GLY A 321 8.39 3.83 -7.33
CA GLY A 321 7.31 4.75 -6.98
C GLY A 321 6.26 4.84 -8.10
N PRO A 322 5.39 5.87 -8.10
CA PRO A 322 4.35 6.04 -9.10
C PRO A 322 4.94 6.29 -10.49
N LEU A 323 4.49 5.52 -11.46
CA LEU A 323 4.86 5.62 -12.87
C LEU A 323 3.84 6.40 -13.69
N THR A 324 2.54 6.27 -13.33
CA THR A 324 1.45 6.99 -13.98
C THR A 324 0.49 7.57 -12.96
N PHE A 325 -0.28 8.58 -13.40
CA PHE A 325 -1.46 9.05 -12.70
C PHE A 325 -2.66 9.10 -13.64
N ARG A 326 -3.81 8.72 -13.09
CA ARG A 326 -5.11 8.92 -13.70
C ARG A 326 -6.01 9.71 -12.77
N PHE A 327 -6.77 10.63 -13.37
CA PHE A 327 -7.75 11.44 -12.66
C PHE A 327 -9.16 11.06 -13.10
N HIS A 328 -10.05 10.91 -12.12
CA HIS A 328 -11.46 10.66 -12.37
C HIS A 328 -12.30 11.82 -11.83
N THR A 329 -13.34 12.13 -12.57
CA THR A 329 -14.42 13.07 -12.21
C THR A 329 -15.73 12.32 -12.18
N ARG A 330 -16.80 12.92 -11.67
CA ARG A 330 -18.15 12.31 -11.72
C ARG A 330 -18.54 11.88 -13.13
N SER A 331 -18.28 12.72 -14.14
CA SER A 331 -18.59 12.38 -15.53
C SER A 331 -17.74 11.25 -16.11
N SER A 332 -16.50 11.08 -15.61
CA SER A 332 -15.62 10.02 -16.14
C SER A 332 -15.94 8.62 -15.62
N VAL A 333 -16.72 8.51 -14.55
CA VAL A 333 -17.16 7.23 -13.94
C VAL A 333 -18.68 7.03 -14.07
N ASP A 334 -19.36 7.84 -14.87
CA ASP A 334 -20.78 7.68 -15.16
C ASP A 334 -20.97 6.40 -16.01
N PRO A 335 -21.86 5.48 -15.62
CA PRO A 335 -22.13 4.25 -16.36
C PRO A 335 -22.54 4.49 -17.82
N LYS A 336 -23.16 5.63 -18.11
CA LYS A 336 -23.56 6.02 -19.48
C LYS A 336 -22.37 6.32 -20.41
N HIS A 337 -21.20 6.55 -19.86
CA HIS A 337 -19.96 6.77 -20.60
C HIS A 337 -19.11 5.50 -20.66
N SER A 338 -19.74 4.32 -20.76
CA SER A 338 -19.14 2.99 -20.75
C SER A 338 -18.02 2.85 -21.80
N GLY A 339 -16.85 2.47 -21.38
CA GLY A 339 -15.64 2.23 -22.18
C GLY A 339 -14.36 2.48 -21.38
N ARG A 340 -14.46 3.09 -20.21
CA ARG A 340 -13.30 3.35 -19.33
C ARG A 340 -13.28 2.32 -18.21
N THR A 341 -12.32 1.40 -18.31
CA THR A 341 -12.08 0.32 -17.35
C THR A 341 -11.05 0.73 -16.31
N SER A 342 -10.99 0.02 -15.16
CA SER A 342 -9.93 0.12 -14.17
C SER A 342 -8.53 -0.14 -14.75
N ARG A 343 -8.44 -0.82 -15.89
CA ARG A 343 -7.19 -1.11 -16.60
C ARG A 343 -6.44 0.13 -17.07
N ASN A 344 -7.15 1.21 -17.42
CA ASN A 344 -6.46 2.43 -17.85
C ASN A 344 -5.85 3.13 -16.62
N VAL A 345 -4.53 3.10 -16.54
CA VAL A 345 -3.77 3.71 -15.42
C VAL A 345 -3.31 5.15 -15.71
N GLY A 346 -3.81 5.73 -16.80
CA GLY A 346 -3.56 7.14 -17.15
C GLY A 346 -2.24 7.38 -17.86
N TYR A 347 -1.60 8.49 -17.53
CA TYR A 347 -0.44 9.01 -18.24
C TYR A 347 0.81 8.93 -17.38
N ALA A 348 1.96 8.73 -18.02
CA ALA A 348 3.26 8.80 -17.36
C ALA A 348 3.39 10.09 -16.55
N VAL A 349 3.97 10.00 -15.35
CA VAL A 349 4.23 11.18 -14.50
C VAL A 349 5.11 12.17 -15.28
N PRO A 350 4.60 13.39 -15.56
CA PRO A 350 5.31 14.33 -16.41
C PRO A 350 6.72 14.63 -15.90
N VAL A 351 7.69 14.71 -16.79
CA VAL A 351 9.11 15.01 -16.52
C VAL A 351 9.82 13.90 -15.69
N LYS A 352 9.13 13.14 -14.88
CA LYS A 352 9.70 12.15 -13.95
C LYS A 352 9.81 10.75 -14.55
N THR A 353 8.86 10.37 -15.41
CA THR A 353 8.74 9.00 -15.91
C THR A 353 8.63 8.97 -17.43
N ARG A 354 9.34 8.04 -18.04
CA ARG A 354 9.14 7.65 -19.43
C ARG A 354 8.69 6.20 -19.46
N LEU A 355 7.69 5.90 -20.28
CA LEU A 355 7.17 4.55 -20.48
C LEU A 355 7.35 4.12 -21.93
N ARG A 356 7.65 2.86 -22.13
CA ARG A 356 7.72 2.19 -23.44
C ARG A 356 7.01 0.84 -23.33
N VAL A 357 6.28 0.46 -24.38
CA VAL A 357 5.71 -0.88 -24.51
C VAL A 357 6.50 -1.59 -25.61
N VAL A 358 7.00 -2.77 -25.29
CA VAL A 358 7.91 -3.53 -26.15
C VAL A 358 7.42 -4.97 -26.31
N ASP A 359 7.86 -5.63 -27.35
CA ASP A 359 7.73 -7.07 -27.51
C ASP A 359 8.56 -7.76 -26.40
N PRO A 360 8.01 -8.74 -25.65
CA PRO A 360 8.70 -9.36 -24.51
C PRO A 360 9.95 -10.15 -24.88
N ASP A 361 10.06 -10.66 -26.11
CA ASP A 361 11.17 -11.50 -26.56
C ASP A 361 12.29 -10.68 -27.19
N SER A 362 11.94 -9.77 -28.11
CA SER A 362 12.91 -8.94 -28.83
C SER A 362 13.24 -7.62 -28.17
N PHE A 363 12.43 -7.14 -27.22
CA PHE A 363 12.48 -5.82 -26.60
C PHE A 363 12.34 -4.65 -27.62
N GLU A 364 11.91 -4.94 -28.84
CA GLU A 364 11.62 -3.90 -29.84
C GLU A 364 10.29 -3.19 -29.53
N PRO A 365 10.19 -1.88 -29.76
CA PRO A 365 8.96 -1.13 -29.51
C PRO A 365 7.80 -1.65 -30.35
N VAL A 366 6.66 -1.93 -29.68
CA VAL A 366 5.42 -2.29 -30.38
C VAL A 366 4.61 -1.04 -30.79
N PRO A 367 3.84 -1.09 -31.89
CA PRO A 367 2.94 0.00 -32.29
C PRO A 367 1.91 0.33 -31.21
N ARG A 368 1.44 1.58 -31.17
CA ARG A 368 0.32 1.98 -30.28
C ARG A 368 -0.92 1.14 -30.54
N GLY A 369 -1.59 0.72 -29.48
CA GLY A 369 -2.76 -0.17 -29.53
C GLY A 369 -2.41 -1.66 -29.55
N ARG A 370 -1.12 -2.02 -29.57
CA ARG A 370 -0.67 -3.41 -29.44
C ARG A 370 -0.21 -3.70 -28.02
N PRO A 371 -0.52 -4.90 -27.47
CA PRO A 371 -0.03 -5.34 -26.20
C PRO A 371 1.49 -5.61 -26.24
N GLY A 372 2.12 -5.45 -25.09
CA GLY A 372 3.55 -5.76 -24.90
C GLY A 372 3.97 -5.53 -23.45
N LEU A 373 5.23 -5.81 -23.17
CA LEU A 373 5.85 -5.62 -21.86
C LEU A 373 6.09 -4.12 -21.61
N VAL A 374 5.67 -3.65 -20.44
CA VAL A 374 5.87 -2.25 -20.05
C VAL A 374 7.25 -2.06 -19.46
N LEU A 375 8.02 -1.15 -20.06
CA LEU A 375 9.30 -0.68 -19.54
C LEU A 375 9.16 0.73 -18.98
N ALA A 376 9.84 1.00 -17.86
CA ALA A 376 9.84 2.31 -17.22
C ALA A 376 11.26 2.87 -17.11
N LYS A 377 11.39 4.19 -17.24
CA LYS A 377 12.63 4.93 -16.96
C LYS A 377 12.31 6.06 -15.99
N THR A 378 12.85 5.99 -14.79
CA THR A 378 12.66 6.98 -13.73
C THR A 378 13.92 7.07 -12.86
N ALA A 379 14.20 8.27 -12.35
CA ALA A 379 15.27 8.49 -11.36
C ALA A 379 14.91 8.03 -9.95
N ALA A 380 13.62 7.70 -9.69
CA ALA A 380 13.15 7.18 -8.40
C ALA A 380 13.43 5.67 -8.23
N ARG A 381 14.01 5.01 -9.25
CA ARG A 381 14.32 3.58 -9.20
C ARG A 381 15.19 3.24 -8.00
N CYS A 382 14.83 2.16 -7.29
CA CYS A 382 15.56 1.64 -6.14
C CYS A 382 17.02 1.27 -6.47
N LEU A 383 17.83 1.21 -5.43
CA LEU A 383 19.27 0.92 -5.56
C LEU A 383 19.54 -0.57 -5.81
N ASP A 384 18.82 -1.45 -5.10
CA ASP A 384 19.07 -2.89 -5.10
C ASP A 384 17.92 -3.65 -4.40
N TYR A 385 18.03 -4.97 -4.39
CA TYR A 385 17.30 -5.88 -3.49
C TYR A 385 18.26 -6.49 -2.48
N VAL A 386 17.97 -6.40 -1.18
CA VAL A 386 18.84 -7.01 -0.14
C VAL A 386 18.99 -8.51 -0.40
N GLY A 387 20.23 -8.96 -0.62
CA GLY A 387 20.55 -10.38 -0.84
C GLY A 387 20.07 -10.98 -2.17
N GLU A 388 19.59 -10.14 -3.11
CA GLU A 388 19.09 -10.59 -4.42
C GLU A 388 19.54 -9.64 -5.56
N THR A 389 20.77 -9.18 -5.54
CA THR A 389 21.34 -8.24 -6.53
C THR A 389 21.20 -8.76 -7.96
N ASP A 390 21.42 -10.05 -8.21
CA ASP A 390 21.28 -10.64 -9.54
C ASP A 390 19.83 -10.52 -10.05
N ARG A 391 18.85 -10.76 -9.17
CA ARG A 391 17.44 -10.59 -9.48
C ARG A 391 17.08 -9.13 -9.77
N TRP A 392 17.73 -8.17 -9.11
CA TRP A 392 17.58 -6.75 -9.38
C TRP A 392 18.22 -6.37 -10.72
N GLN A 393 19.43 -6.90 -11.02
CA GLN A 393 20.11 -6.68 -12.30
C GLN A 393 19.29 -7.23 -13.47
N ALA A 394 18.68 -8.41 -13.33
CA ALA A 394 17.81 -9.01 -14.35
C ALA A 394 16.58 -8.15 -14.70
N LYS A 395 16.24 -7.12 -13.89
CA LYS A 395 15.18 -6.15 -14.17
C LYS A 395 15.65 -4.97 -15.03
N HIS A 396 16.88 -4.98 -15.52
CA HIS A 396 17.44 -3.89 -16.32
C HIS A 396 17.63 -4.27 -17.79
N TRP A 397 17.23 -3.39 -18.67
CA TRP A 397 17.50 -3.48 -20.09
C TRP A 397 17.80 -2.10 -20.68
N GLY A 398 19.02 -1.87 -21.16
CA GLY A 398 19.40 -0.62 -21.84
C GLY A 398 19.07 0.67 -21.06
N GLY A 399 19.17 0.64 -19.73
CA GLY A 399 18.81 1.77 -18.84
C GLY A 399 17.32 1.90 -18.53
N TRP A 400 16.49 0.95 -18.97
CA TRP A 400 15.07 0.80 -18.64
C TRP A 400 14.90 -0.22 -17.53
N TRP A 401 13.81 -0.05 -16.77
CA TRP A 401 13.33 -1.00 -15.76
C TRP A 401 12.24 -1.87 -16.37
N ILE A 402 12.41 -3.18 -16.27
CA ILE A 402 11.42 -4.17 -16.68
C ILE A 402 10.38 -4.29 -15.57
N THR A 403 9.18 -3.73 -15.77
CA THR A 403 8.13 -3.75 -14.73
C THR A 403 7.62 -5.16 -14.46
N GLY A 404 7.55 -6.00 -15.50
CA GLY A 404 6.91 -7.30 -15.46
C GLY A 404 5.39 -7.22 -15.65
N ASP A 405 4.86 -6.03 -15.93
CA ASP A 405 3.46 -5.83 -16.26
C ASP A 405 3.29 -5.73 -17.77
N LEU A 406 2.27 -6.39 -18.31
CA LEU A 406 1.86 -6.25 -19.70
C LEU A 406 0.87 -5.08 -19.84
N GLY A 407 0.97 -4.37 -20.96
CA GLY A 407 0.10 -3.22 -21.19
C GLY A 407 0.01 -2.81 -22.64
N VAL A 408 -0.88 -1.87 -22.90
CA VAL A 408 -1.11 -1.26 -24.20
C VAL A 408 -0.92 0.24 -24.07
N ARG A 409 -0.10 0.82 -24.95
CA ARG A 409 -0.04 2.27 -25.08
C ARG A 409 -1.09 2.75 -26.06
N ASN A 410 -2.07 3.49 -25.56
CA ASN A 410 -3.19 4.01 -26.34
C ASN A 410 -2.77 5.13 -27.31
N ARG A 411 -3.65 5.46 -28.25
CA ARG A 411 -3.42 6.53 -29.24
C ARG A 411 -3.26 7.91 -28.57
N ASP A 412 -3.99 8.16 -27.48
CA ASP A 412 -3.89 9.40 -26.69
C ASP A 412 -2.66 9.47 -25.79
N GLY A 413 -1.87 8.38 -25.71
CA GLY A 413 -0.66 8.28 -24.91
C GLY A 413 -0.86 7.71 -23.51
N SER A 414 -2.12 7.46 -23.08
CA SER A 414 -2.41 6.73 -21.84
C SER A 414 -1.99 5.27 -21.94
N VAL A 415 -1.90 4.59 -20.80
CA VAL A 415 -1.52 3.18 -20.70
C VAL A 415 -2.68 2.39 -20.12
N ASP A 416 -3.06 1.32 -20.78
CA ASP A 416 -3.91 0.27 -20.21
C ASP A 416 -3.02 -0.86 -19.72
N LEU A 417 -3.18 -1.27 -18.46
CA LEU A 417 -2.59 -2.52 -18.00
C LEU A 417 -3.46 -3.69 -18.43
N LEU A 418 -2.80 -4.73 -18.83
CA LEU A 418 -3.38 -6.05 -18.98
C LEU A 418 -3.14 -6.82 -17.68
N ASP A 419 -3.72 -8.01 -17.58
CA ASP A 419 -3.41 -8.89 -16.46
C ASP A 419 -1.91 -9.20 -16.45
N ARG A 420 -1.32 -9.49 -15.28
CA ARG A 420 0.08 -9.93 -15.21
C ARG A 420 0.26 -11.19 -16.04
N GLU A 421 1.43 -11.36 -16.60
CA GLU A 421 1.79 -12.54 -17.40
C GLU A 421 1.41 -13.86 -16.72
N VAL A 422 1.52 -13.93 -15.39
CA VAL A 422 1.15 -15.10 -14.57
C VAL A 422 -0.36 -15.27 -14.33
N ASP A 423 -1.16 -14.24 -14.57
CA ASP A 423 -2.62 -14.23 -14.33
C ASP A 423 -3.42 -14.22 -15.66
N MET A 424 -2.73 -14.34 -16.81
CA MET A 424 -3.37 -14.23 -18.12
C MET A 424 -4.23 -15.46 -18.46
N VAL A 425 -5.45 -15.17 -18.91
CA VAL A 425 -6.30 -16.13 -19.61
C VAL A 425 -6.34 -15.74 -21.09
N PRO A 426 -6.02 -16.64 -22.04
CA PRO A 426 -6.06 -16.33 -23.45
C PRO A 426 -7.40 -15.74 -23.90
N GLY A 427 -7.38 -14.52 -24.44
CA GLY A 427 -8.56 -13.85 -24.97
C GLY A 427 -9.46 -13.16 -23.94
N LEU A 428 -9.15 -13.22 -22.64
CA LEU A 428 -9.93 -12.60 -21.57
C LEU A 428 -9.02 -11.76 -20.66
N SER A 429 -9.49 -10.56 -20.31
CA SER A 429 -8.92 -9.78 -19.21
C SER A 429 -9.76 -9.96 -17.95
N CYS A 430 -9.18 -10.55 -16.91
CA CYS A 430 -9.85 -10.76 -15.62
C CYS A 430 -10.31 -9.43 -15.02
N LEU A 431 -9.47 -8.39 -15.05
CA LEU A 431 -9.82 -7.03 -14.59
C LEU A 431 -11.04 -6.44 -15.31
N ARG A 432 -11.20 -6.74 -16.61
CA ARG A 432 -12.39 -6.27 -17.35
C ARG A 432 -13.66 -6.97 -16.91
N VAL A 433 -13.58 -8.26 -16.63
CA VAL A 433 -14.73 -9.02 -16.13
C VAL A 433 -15.09 -8.54 -14.72
N GLU A 434 -14.10 -8.30 -13.86
CA GLU A 434 -14.29 -7.73 -12.53
C GLU A 434 -15.03 -6.38 -12.60
N ASP A 435 -14.57 -5.44 -13.46
CA ASP A 435 -15.24 -4.16 -13.69
C ASP A 435 -16.73 -4.32 -14.07
N ILE A 436 -17.03 -5.30 -14.95
CA ILE A 436 -18.40 -5.54 -15.43
C ILE A 436 -19.25 -6.14 -14.32
N LEU A 437 -18.72 -7.10 -13.59
CA LEU A 437 -19.46 -7.78 -12.52
C LEU A 437 -19.76 -6.84 -11.35
N GLU A 438 -18.79 -6.04 -10.92
CA GLU A 438 -19.02 -5.04 -9.88
C GLU A 438 -20.01 -3.94 -10.28
N GLU A 439 -20.04 -3.56 -11.57
CA GLU A 439 -21.04 -2.61 -12.06
C GLU A 439 -22.46 -3.20 -12.11
N ARG A 440 -22.60 -4.51 -12.38
CA ARG A 440 -23.89 -5.17 -12.54
C ARG A 440 -24.45 -5.81 -11.28
N LEU A 441 -23.60 -6.01 -10.27
CA LEU A 441 -23.93 -6.65 -8.99
C LEU A 441 -23.68 -5.68 -7.82
N PRO A 442 -24.59 -4.73 -7.57
CA PRO A 442 -24.37 -3.69 -6.53
C PRO A 442 -24.23 -4.25 -5.10
N GLN A 443 -24.69 -5.48 -4.84
CA GLN A 443 -24.49 -6.18 -3.56
C GLN A 443 -23.08 -6.76 -3.39
N VAL A 444 -22.27 -6.81 -4.46
CA VAL A 444 -20.89 -7.29 -4.42
C VAL A 444 -19.96 -6.15 -3.99
N LEU A 445 -19.18 -6.38 -2.94
CA LEU A 445 -18.18 -5.45 -2.44
C LEU A 445 -16.92 -5.44 -3.30
N GLU A 446 -16.52 -6.63 -3.77
CA GLU A 446 -15.34 -6.84 -4.60
C GLU A 446 -15.52 -8.12 -5.43
N CYS A 447 -15.06 -8.11 -6.66
CA CYS A 447 -15.02 -9.27 -7.52
C CYS A 447 -13.56 -9.62 -7.88
N VAL A 448 -13.21 -10.89 -7.82
CA VAL A 448 -11.90 -11.43 -8.20
C VAL A 448 -12.10 -12.56 -9.19
N VAL A 449 -11.60 -12.40 -10.40
CA VAL A 449 -11.67 -13.44 -11.43
C VAL A 449 -10.34 -14.17 -11.52
N LEU A 450 -10.36 -15.47 -11.20
CA LEU A 450 -9.18 -16.32 -11.17
C LEU A 450 -9.03 -17.07 -12.50
N GLY A 451 -7.89 -16.85 -13.18
CA GLY A 451 -7.53 -17.60 -14.37
C GLY A 451 -7.09 -19.02 -14.02
N GLN A 452 -7.55 -19.99 -14.79
CA GLN A 452 -7.13 -21.39 -14.67
C GLN A 452 -6.75 -21.93 -16.06
N PRO A 453 -5.56 -22.54 -16.23
CA PRO A 453 -5.17 -23.14 -17.51
C PRO A 453 -6.18 -24.20 -17.98
N GLY A 454 -6.69 -24.05 -19.20
CA GLY A 454 -7.61 -25.02 -19.83
C GLY A 454 -9.03 -25.06 -19.26
N LYS A 455 -9.38 -24.18 -18.32
CA LYS A 455 -10.74 -24.04 -17.78
C LYS A 455 -11.28 -22.63 -18.01
N ALA A 456 -12.60 -22.47 -17.92
CA ALA A 456 -13.22 -21.17 -17.84
C ALA A 456 -12.75 -20.45 -16.57
N PRO A 457 -12.62 -19.11 -16.58
CA PRO A 457 -12.24 -18.34 -15.40
C PRO A 457 -13.22 -18.54 -14.24
N LEU A 458 -12.68 -18.59 -13.02
CA LEU A 458 -13.45 -18.77 -11.79
C LEU A 458 -13.69 -17.42 -11.12
N PRO A 459 -14.93 -16.89 -11.10
CA PRO A 459 -15.27 -15.69 -10.35
C PRO A 459 -15.41 -16.00 -8.86
N VAL A 460 -14.77 -15.18 -8.04
CA VAL A 460 -14.98 -15.12 -6.60
C VAL A 460 -15.57 -13.77 -6.28
N VAL A 461 -16.75 -13.73 -5.67
CA VAL A 461 -17.44 -12.51 -5.30
C VAL A 461 -17.44 -12.34 -3.79
N VAL A 462 -17.14 -11.13 -3.33
CA VAL A 462 -17.15 -10.79 -1.93
C VAL A 462 -18.46 -10.05 -1.62
N THR A 463 -19.23 -10.59 -0.70
CA THR A 463 -20.48 -9.98 -0.21
C THR A 463 -20.41 -9.83 1.31
N VAL A 464 -21.36 -9.13 1.90
CA VAL A 464 -21.40 -8.93 3.36
C VAL A 464 -21.63 -10.24 4.11
N ASP A 465 -22.53 -11.08 3.58
CA ASP A 465 -23.00 -12.34 4.19
C ASP A 465 -22.36 -13.60 3.57
N GLY A 466 -21.60 -13.45 2.50
CA GLY A 466 -21.03 -14.59 1.77
C GLY A 466 -22.04 -15.29 0.84
N GLU A 467 -23.17 -14.63 0.53
CA GLU A 467 -24.22 -15.19 -0.33
C GLU A 467 -24.38 -14.38 -1.63
N LEU A 468 -24.78 -15.04 -2.70
CA LEU A 468 -25.09 -14.42 -3.99
C LEU A 468 -26.32 -15.07 -4.61
N ASP A 469 -27.33 -14.26 -4.93
CA ASP A 469 -28.52 -14.72 -5.61
C ASP A 469 -28.20 -15.17 -7.04
N ASN A 470 -28.57 -16.41 -7.37
CA ASN A 470 -28.32 -17.03 -8.68
C ASN A 470 -29.00 -16.30 -9.83
N ALA A 471 -30.21 -15.76 -9.63
CA ALA A 471 -30.90 -15.02 -10.68
C ALA A 471 -30.20 -13.71 -11.01
N SER A 472 -29.65 -13.01 -10.00
CA SER A 472 -28.83 -11.81 -10.18
C SER A 472 -27.53 -12.15 -10.90
N TRP A 473 -26.88 -13.25 -10.55
CA TRP A 473 -25.69 -13.75 -11.24
C TRP A 473 -25.95 -14.02 -12.72
N LEU A 474 -26.97 -14.78 -13.04
CA LEU A 474 -27.32 -15.11 -14.43
C LEU A 474 -27.65 -13.86 -15.27
N ARG A 475 -28.34 -12.88 -14.67
CA ARG A 475 -28.60 -11.60 -15.35
C ARG A 475 -27.31 -10.80 -15.58
N ALA A 476 -26.37 -10.83 -14.64
CA ALA A 476 -25.13 -10.08 -14.74
C ALA A 476 -24.16 -10.67 -15.78
N THR A 477 -24.23 -11.97 -16.05
CA THR A 477 -23.24 -12.71 -16.86
C THR A 477 -23.72 -13.15 -18.23
N HIS A 478 -25.00 -12.90 -18.60
CA HIS A 478 -25.65 -13.45 -19.80
C HIS A 478 -24.93 -13.17 -21.14
N ASP A 479 -24.16 -12.10 -21.21
CA ASP A 479 -23.40 -11.64 -22.38
C ASP A 479 -21.86 -11.66 -22.18
N ILE A 480 -21.40 -12.29 -21.10
CA ILE A 480 -19.98 -12.49 -20.83
C ILE A 480 -19.57 -13.88 -21.37
N LEU A 481 -18.29 -14.01 -21.73
CA LEU A 481 -17.70 -15.31 -22.07
C LEU A 481 -17.96 -16.34 -20.97
N PRO A 482 -17.97 -17.64 -21.28
CA PRO A 482 -18.25 -18.68 -20.29
C PRO A 482 -17.36 -18.50 -19.05
N LEU A 483 -18.00 -18.39 -17.89
CA LEU A 483 -17.39 -18.36 -16.57
C LEU A 483 -17.80 -19.63 -15.82
N GLN A 484 -16.99 -20.08 -14.88
CA GLN A 484 -17.41 -21.08 -13.90
C GLN A 484 -18.50 -20.52 -12.99
N ALA A 485 -19.20 -21.40 -12.25
CA ALA A 485 -20.11 -20.96 -11.21
C ALA A 485 -19.36 -20.09 -10.18
N PRO A 486 -19.96 -18.96 -9.72
CA PRO A 486 -19.29 -18.06 -8.82
C PRO A 486 -19.16 -18.68 -7.42
N ILE A 487 -18.08 -18.34 -6.72
CA ILE A 487 -17.93 -18.62 -5.30
C ILE A 487 -18.17 -17.33 -4.53
N ALA A 488 -19.18 -17.34 -3.65
CA ALA A 488 -19.46 -16.22 -2.78
C ALA A 488 -18.73 -16.40 -1.44
N LEU A 489 -18.00 -15.37 -1.00
CA LEU A 489 -17.22 -15.36 0.22
C LEU A 489 -17.46 -14.05 0.98
N THR A 490 -17.19 -14.08 2.28
CA THR A 490 -17.10 -12.86 3.09
C THR A 490 -15.71 -12.21 2.94
N TRP A 491 -15.59 -10.96 3.36
CA TRP A 491 -14.33 -10.20 3.28
C TRP A 491 -13.15 -10.92 3.96
N ASP A 492 -13.39 -11.50 5.13
CA ASP A 492 -12.33 -12.11 5.96
C ASP A 492 -11.89 -13.50 5.46
N GLN A 493 -12.65 -14.11 4.56
CA GLN A 493 -12.29 -15.38 3.92
C GLN A 493 -11.34 -15.19 2.72
N ILE A 494 -11.05 -13.95 2.32
CA ILE A 494 -10.17 -13.67 1.19
C ILE A 494 -8.73 -13.46 1.67
N PRO A 495 -7.75 -14.28 1.24
CA PRO A 495 -6.36 -14.10 1.58
C PRO A 495 -5.80 -12.81 0.94
N ARG A 496 -5.25 -11.91 1.78
CA ARG A 496 -4.76 -10.60 1.34
C ARG A 496 -3.32 -10.34 1.75
N THR A 497 -2.67 -9.46 1.02
CA THR A 497 -1.37 -8.91 1.37
C THR A 497 -1.52 -7.84 2.48
N GLY A 498 -0.42 -7.41 3.07
CA GLY A 498 -0.43 -6.29 4.04
C GLY A 498 -0.98 -4.97 3.48
N THR A 499 -1.02 -4.79 2.15
CA THR A 499 -1.64 -3.64 1.48
C THR A 499 -3.10 -3.86 1.08
N GLY A 500 -3.68 -5.01 1.45
CA GLY A 500 -5.07 -5.36 1.14
C GLY A 500 -5.29 -6.02 -0.24
N LYS A 501 -4.26 -6.21 -1.06
CA LYS A 501 -4.39 -6.88 -2.36
C LYS A 501 -4.73 -8.35 -2.18
N VAL A 502 -5.63 -8.85 -3.01
CA VAL A 502 -5.95 -10.28 -3.03
C VAL A 502 -4.74 -11.11 -3.46
N ARG A 503 -4.45 -12.15 -2.71
CA ARG A 503 -3.42 -13.15 -3.03
C ARG A 503 -4.04 -14.22 -3.92
N ARG A 504 -4.20 -13.92 -5.23
CA ARG A 504 -4.95 -14.75 -6.19
C ARG A 504 -4.52 -16.21 -6.21
N LEU A 505 -3.23 -16.49 -6.19
CA LEU A 505 -2.71 -17.87 -6.17
C LEU A 505 -3.06 -18.60 -4.86
N ALA A 506 -2.96 -17.94 -3.71
CA ALA A 506 -3.35 -18.52 -2.43
C ALA A 506 -4.86 -18.78 -2.39
N LEU A 507 -5.67 -17.81 -2.84
CA LEU A 507 -7.12 -17.97 -2.93
C LEU A 507 -7.50 -19.16 -3.81
N LEU A 508 -6.87 -19.30 -4.98
CA LEU A 508 -7.11 -20.44 -5.87
C LEU A 508 -6.73 -21.77 -5.21
N GLN A 509 -5.60 -21.83 -4.51
CA GLN A 509 -5.15 -23.03 -3.79
C GLN A 509 -6.11 -23.42 -2.65
N GLU A 510 -6.58 -22.46 -1.87
CA GLU A 510 -7.53 -22.70 -0.78
C GLU A 510 -8.86 -23.24 -1.32
N ILE A 511 -9.38 -22.66 -2.42
CA ILE A 511 -10.61 -23.11 -3.06
C ILE A 511 -10.45 -24.55 -3.60
N THR A 512 -9.35 -24.83 -4.31
CA THR A 512 -9.15 -26.16 -4.91
C THR A 512 -8.88 -27.25 -3.86
N ALA A 513 -8.21 -26.93 -2.77
CA ALA A 513 -8.01 -27.86 -1.66
C ALA A 513 -9.34 -28.20 -0.93
N THR A 514 -10.25 -27.23 -0.86
CA THR A 514 -11.58 -27.44 -0.26
C THR A 514 -12.46 -28.33 -1.14
N ASP A 515 -12.38 -28.21 -2.45
CA ASP A 515 -13.09 -29.08 -3.41
C ASP A 515 -12.62 -30.55 -3.31
N GLU A 516 -11.32 -30.78 -3.11
CA GLU A 516 -10.77 -32.15 -2.95
C GLU A 516 -11.18 -32.79 -1.63
N THR A 517 -11.37 -32.01 -0.55
CA THR A 517 -11.80 -32.52 0.75
C THR A 517 -13.30 -32.70 0.88
N HIS A 518 -14.11 -32.04 0.05
CA HIS A 518 -15.57 -32.08 0.04
C HIS A 518 -16.09 -32.72 -1.26
N GLY A 519 -15.52 -33.85 -1.65
CA GLY A 519 -16.01 -34.66 -2.76
C GLY A 519 -17.52 -34.85 -2.65
N THR A 520 -18.29 -34.26 -3.58
CA THR A 520 -19.72 -34.36 -3.81
C THR A 520 -20.66 -33.67 -2.82
N GLY A 521 -21.31 -32.61 -3.28
CA GLY A 521 -22.67 -32.26 -2.86
C GLY A 521 -22.85 -31.09 -1.91
N ARG A 522 -22.73 -29.88 -2.43
CA ARG A 522 -23.50 -28.72 -1.93
C ARG A 522 -23.81 -27.75 -3.08
N TRP A 523 -24.66 -28.17 -3.99
CA TRP A 523 -25.40 -27.27 -4.88
C TRP A 523 -26.75 -27.93 -5.18
N THR A 524 -27.76 -27.63 -4.39
CA THR A 524 -29.15 -27.79 -4.74
C THR A 524 -29.80 -26.43 -4.88
#